data_2f08d28a312070e46637fbeb0597e039
#
_entry.id   2f08d28a312070e46637fbeb0597e039
#
_cell.length_a   1.000
_cell.length_b   1.000
_cell.length_c   1.000
_cell.angle_alpha   90.00
_cell.angle_beta   90.00
_cell.angle_gamma   90.00
#
_symmetry.space_group_name_H-M   'P 1'
#
loop_
_entity.id
_entity.type
_entity.pdbx_description
1 polymer ?
#
loop_
_entity_poly.entity_id
_entity_poly.type
_entity_poly.pdbx_seq_one_letter_code
_entity_poly.pdbx_strand_id
1 'polypeptide(L)'
;MNMLKVVPDLNKIARPNWIEINLDALCENVAFICSQIPVGTKILLPVKADAYGHGSLACSFAAKECGVDFLGVAHINEGILLRQYGIDLPILVLGPCTPADFAYFVEFQLTATISDLKTAIAFDSFLEETETSCKVHLKIDTGMNRYGLRAEDFESIREILKLK
;
A
#
# COMPACT_ATOMS: atom_id res chain seq x y z
N MET A 1 14.31 -2.72 19.23
CA MET A 1 15.42 -2.71 18.26
C MET A 1 15.81 -1.25 18.06
N ASN A 2 16.98 -0.82 18.52
CA ASN A 2 17.38 0.59 18.38
C ASN A 2 17.42 0.94 16.90
N MET A 3 16.45 1.72 16.42
CA MET A 3 16.61 2.41 15.15
C MET A 3 17.88 3.25 15.26
N LEU A 4 18.88 2.93 14.45
CA LEU A 4 20.08 3.73 14.31
C LEU A 4 19.63 5.14 13.92
N LYS A 5 19.64 6.07 14.87
CA LYS A 5 19.62 7.50 14.55
C LYS A 5 20.93 7.79 13.82
N VAL A 6 20.95 7.55 12.52
CA VAL A 6 22.02 8.05 11.67
C VAL A 6 21.77 9.54 11.53
N VAL A 7 22.25 10.30 12.49
CA VAL A 7 22.32 11.76 12.35
C VAL A 7 23.57 12.00 11.49
N PRO A 8 23.41 12.48 10.25
CA PRO A 8 24.56 12.80 9.42
C PRO A 8 25.40 13.86 10.13
N ASP A 9 26.73 13.73 10.08
CA ASP A 9 27.61 14.81 10.50
C ASP A 9 27.41 16.00 9.56
N LEU A 10 26.65 16.99 10.00
CA LEU A 10 26.28 18.16 9.21
C LEU A 10 27.50 18.93 8.67
N ASN A 11 28.66 18.78 9.31
CA ASN A 11 29.91 19.39 8.86
C ASN A 11 30.52 18.69 7.64
N LYS A 12 30.02 17.50 7.28
CA LYS A 12 30.45 16.70 6.11
C LYS A 12 29.49 16.76 4.94
N ILE A 13 28.36 17.48 5.08
CA ILE A 13 27.39 17.59 4.01
C ILE A 13 27.85 18.63 3.01
N ALA A 14 28.12 18.20 1.77
CA ALA A 14 28.59 19.09 0.67
C ALA A 14 27.53 20.11 0.20
N ARG A 15 26.25 19.95 0.60
CA ARG A 15 25.15 20.87 0.29
C ARG A 15 24.44 21.29 1.59
N PRO A 16 24.17 22.56 1.80
CA PRO A 16 23.55 23.07 3.02
C PRO A 16 22.03 22.83 3.12
N ASN A 17 21.48 22.07 2.16
CA ASN A 17 20.04 21.79 2.10
C ASN A 17 19.77 20.34 2.51
N TRP A 18 18.96 20.14 3.53
CA TRP A 18 18.46 18.84 3.97
C TRP A 18 16.99 18.94 4.37
N ILE A 19 16.34 17.79 4.45
CA ILE A 19 14.97 17.66 4.96
C ILE A 19 15.05 16.88 6.26
N GLU A 20 14.42 17.41 7.30
CA GLU A 20 14.26 16.74 8.60
C GLU A 20 12.84 16.18 8.68
N ILE A 21 12.72 14.87 8.93
CA ILE A 21 11.44 14.21 9.12
C ILE A 21 11.33 13.78 10.59
N ASN A 22 10.32 14.30 11.27
CA ASN A 22 10.01 13.93 12.64
C ASN A 22 9.07 12.74 12.67
N LEU A 23 9.60 11.53 12.93
CA LEU A 23 8.80 10.30 12.98
C LEU A 23 7.95 10.21 14.26
N ASP A 24 8.35 10.87 15.36
CA ASP A 24 7.52 10.92 16.57
C ASP A 24 6.23 11.70 16.30
N ALA A 25 6.32 12.82 15.56
CA ALA A 25 5.15 13.58 15.13
C ALA A 25 4.23 12.75 14.19
N LEU A 26 4.81 11.90 13.33
CA LEU A 26 4.01 10.96 12.55
C LEU A 26 3.22 10.02 13.46
N CYS A 27 3.85 9.45 14.49
CA CYS A 27 3.21 8.56 15.45
C CYS A 27 2.13 9.29 16.27
N GLU A 28 2.38 10.51 16.72
CA GLU A 28 1.40 11.34 17.40
C GLU A 28 0.16 11.60 16.54
N ASN A 29 0.36 11.90 15.25
CA ASN A 29 -0.74 12.08 14.30
C ASN A 29 -1.55 10.79 14.09
N VAL A 30 -0.89 9.64 13.98
CA VAL A 30 -1.57 8.34 13.89
C VAL A 30 -2.38 8.08 15.15
N ALA A 31 -1.80 8.28 16.33
CA ALA A 31 -2.50 8.12 17.62
C ALA A 31 -3.71 9.04 17.74
N PHE A 32 -3.58 10.30 17.29
CA PHE A 32 -4.70 11.23 17.25
C PHE A 32 -5.82 10.72 16.35
N ILE A 33 -5.53 10.26 15.13
CA ILE A 33 -6.53 9.70 14.21
C ILE A 33 -7.19 8.48 14.86
N CYS A 34 -6.42 7.57 15.45
CA CYS A 34 -6.96 6.39 16.17
C CYS A 34 -7.96 6.79 17.25
N SER A 35 -7.74 7.90 17.94
CA SER A 35 -8.65 8.39 19.00
C SER A 35 -9.98 8.95 18.46
N GLN A 36 -10.05 9.28 17.16
CA GLN A 36 -11.23 9.88 16.53
C GLN A 36 -12.10 8.86 15.78
N ILE A 37 -11.66 7.60 15.66
CA ILE A 37 -12.38 6.56 14.94
C ILE A 37 -12.91 5.49 15.89
N PRO A 38 -13.98 4.75 15.50
CA PRO A 38 -14.51 3.67 16.32
C PRO A 38 -13.48 2.58 16.60
N VAL A 39 -13.52 2.01 17.79
CA VAL A 39 -12.67 0.87 18.18
C VAL A 39 -12.84 -0.28 17.17
N GLY A 40 -11.72 -0.84 16.73
CA GLY A 40 -11.68 -1.92 15.73
C GLY A 40 -11.65 -1.46 14.28
N THR A 41 -11.72 -0.15 14.00
CA THR A 41 -11.48 0.39 12.66
C THR A 41 -10.00 0.26 12.31
N LYS A 42 -9.70 -0.34 11.17
CA LYS A 42 -8.32 -0.49 10.68
C LYS A 42 -7.87 0.74 9.91
N ILE A 43 -6.59 1.07 10.09
CA ILE A 43 -5.97 2.22 9.44
C ILE A 43 -5.04 1.75 8.33
N LEU A 44 -5.22 2.30 7.12
CA LEU A 44 -4.27 2.21 6.03
C LEU A 44 -3.55 3.55 5.89
N LEU A 45 -2.22 3.53 6.03
CA LEU A 45 -1.37 4.70 5.81
C LEU A 45 -0.79 4.68 4.39
N PRO A 46 -1.11 5.67 3.53
CA PRO A 46 -0.47 5.79 2.23
C PRO A 46 0.99 6.25 2.38
N VAL A 47 1.92 5.42 1.89
CA VAL A 47 3.37 5.72 1.83
C VAL A 47 3.90 5.78 0.40
N LYS A 48 2.99 5.94 -0.57
CA LYS A 48 3.30 6.10 -1.99
C LYS A 48 4.13 7.33 -2.27
N ALA A 49 4.79 7.38 -3.43
CA ALA A 49 5.67 8.48 -3.86
C ALA A 49 6.68 8.85 -2.76
N ASP A 50 7.37 7.82 -2.25
CA ASP A 50 8.35 7.93 -1.15
C ASP A 50 7.74 8.60 0.10
N ALA A 51 6.54 8.16 0.50
CA ALA A 51 5.74 8.77 1.58
C ALA A 51 5.55 10.29 1.35
N TYR A 52 5.22 10.67 0.11
CA TYR A 52 5.10 12.07 -0.31
C TYR A 52 6.38 12.88 -0.07
N GLY A 53 7.55 12.26 -0.23
CA GLY A 53 8.86 12.85 -0.01
C GLY A 53 9.39 12.78 1.43
N HIS A 54 8.69 12.06 2.31
CA HIS A 54 9.11 11.90 3.71
C HIS A 54 9.99 10.67 3.95
N GLY A 55 10.24 9.85 2.91
CA GLY A 55 11.01 8.62 3.03
C GLY A 55 10.12 7.42 3.39
N SER A 56 9.72 6.64 2.38
CA SER A 56 8.75 5.56 2.55
C SER A 56 9.19 4.48 3.52
N LEU A 57 10.47 4.13 3.55
CA LEU A 57 10.99 3.11 4.46
C LEU A 57 10.90 3.56 5.92
N ALA A 58 11.40 4.76 6.23
CA ALA A 58 11.39 5.28 7.60
C ALA A 58 9.95 5.47 8.11
N CYS A 59 9.08 6.03 7.27
CA CYS A 59 7.66 6.19 7.60
C CYS A 59 6.95 4.85 7.79
N SER A 60 7.28 3.82 6.98
CA SER A 60 6.67 2.49 7.10
C SER A 60 7.07 1.78 8.39
N PHE A 61 8.34 1.87 8.79
CA PHE A 61 8.78 1.32 10.09
C PHE A 61 8.12 2.05 11.25
N ALA A 62 8.07 3.39 11.23
CA ALA A 62 7.38 4.16 12.26
C ALA A 62 5.88 3.82 12.30
N ALA A 63 5.21 3.71 11.15
CA ALA A 63 3.80 3.33 11.05
C ALA A 63 3.51 1.98 11.71
N LYS A 64 4.38 0.99 11.53
CA LYS A 64 4.28 -0.31 12.18
C LYS A 64 4.34 -0.20 13.71
N GLU A 65 5.29 0.56 14.23
CA GLU A 65 5.44 0.79 15.68
C GLU A 65 4.25 1.57 16.27
N CYS A 66 3.61 2.44 15.47
CA CYS A 66 2.45 3.24 15.90
C CYS A 66 1.12 2.49 15.77
N GLY A 67 1.11 1.23 15.31
CA GLY A 67 -0.09 0.41 15.24
C GLY A 67 -0.96 0.63 14.00
N VAL A 68 -0.38 1.10 12.89
CA VAL A 68 -1.04 1.11 11.57
C VAL A 68 -1.23 -0.32 11.09
N ASP A 69 -2.41 -0.64 10.54
CA ASP A 69 -2.76 -2.00 10.10
C ASP A 69 -2.31 -2.32 8.68
N PHE A 70 -2.28 -1.32 7.80
CA PHE A 70 -1.98 -1.46 6.37
C PHE A 70 -1.12 -0.31 5.87
N LEU A 71 -0.32 -0.59 4.86
CA LEU A 71 0.33 0.44 4.06
C LEU A 71 -0.31 0.51 2.67
N GLY A 72 -0.35 1.71 2.09
CA GLY A 72 -0.83 1.93 0.72
C GLY A 72 0.28 2.49 -0.17
N VAL A 73 0.55 1.83 -1.29
CA VAL A 73 1.52 2.28 -2.30
C VAL A 73 0.84 2.56 -3.63
N ALA A 74 1.43 3.36 -4.49
CA ALA A 74 0.86 3.66 -5.80
C ALA A 74 1.16 2.56 -6.82
N HIS A 75 2.36 2.02 -6.78
CA HIS A 75 2.90 1.08 -7.75
C HIS A 75 3.45 -0.17 -7.08
N ILE A 76 3.44 -1.29 -7.80
CA ILE A 76 3.95 -2.57 -7.32
C ILE A 76 5.42 -2.49 -6.88
N ASN A 77 6.25 -1.74 -7.62
CA ASN A 77 7.66 -1.58 -7.30
C ASN A 77 7.91 -0.92 -5.93
N GLU A 78 7.03 -0.01 -5.50
CA GLU A 78 7.11 0.58 -4.16
C GLU A 78 6.83 -0.49 -3.09
N GLY A 79 5.84 -1.36 -3.33
CA GLY A 79 5.53 -2.48 -2.44
C GLY A 79 6.66 -3.50 -2.36
N ILE A 80 7.25 -3.86 -3.50
CA ILE A 80 8.42 -4.76 -3.58
C ILE A 80 9.58 -4.20 -2.77
N LEU A 81 9.88 -2.91 -2.94
CA LEU A 81 10.95 -2.24 -2.19
C LEU A 81 10.72 -2.36 -0.68
N LEU A 82 9.52 -2.07 -0.20
CA LEU A 82 9.18 -2.19 1.23
C LEU A 82 9.37 -3.63 1.74
N ARG A 83 8.97 -4.64 0.96
CA ARG A 83 9.18 -6.06 1.29
C ARG A 83 10.66 -6.44 1.36
N GLN A 84 11.47 -6.00 0.41
CA GLN A 84 12.91 -6.25 0.38
C GLN A 84 13.63 -5.69 1.61
N TYR A 85 13.11 -4.60 2.19
CA TYR A 85 13.63 -4.02 3.44
C TYR A 85 12.95 -4.55 4.71
N GLY A 86 12.14 -5.62 4.59
CA GLY A 86 11.61 -6.34 5.75
C GLY A 86 10.33 -5.76 6.36
N ILE A 87 9.61 -4.92 5.64
CA ILE A 87 8.26 -4.49 6.04
C ILE A 87 7.30 -5.67 5.87
N ASP A 88 6.67 -6.12 6.95
CA ASP A 88 5.75 -7.25 7.03
C ASP A 88 4.27 -6.86 7.14
N LEU A 89 3.96 -5.57 7.35
CA LEU A 89 2.59 -5.08 7.32
C LEU A 89 1.90 -5.41 5.98
N PRO A 90 0.60 -5.67 5.95
CA PRO A 90 -0.15 -5.75 4.71
C PRO A 90 0.06 -4.51 3.84
N ILE A 91 0.32 -4.70 2.54
CA ILE A 91 0.55 -3.60 1.59
C ILE A 91 -0.49 -3.70 0.49
N LEU A 92 -1.31 -2.65 0.34
CA LEU A 92 -2.24 -2.48 -0.77
C LEU A 92 -1.59 -1.65 -1.87
N VAL A 93 -1.51 -2.20 -3.08
CA VAL A 93 -1.15 -1.43 -4.27
C VAL A 93 -2.40 -0.71 -4.76
N LEU A 94 -2.43 0.61 -4.55
CA LEU A 94 -3.58 1.46 -4.87
C LEU A 94 -3.76 1.68 -6.38
N GLY A 95 -2.72 1.48 -7.18
CA GLY A 95 -2.77 1.56 -8.64
C GLY A 95 -3.44 0.35 -9.27
N PRO A 96 -3.77 0.41 -10.57
CA PRO A 96 -4.37 -0.70 -11.28
C PRO A 96 -3.41 -1.89 -11.34
N CYS A 97 -3.97 -3.08 -11.20
CA CYS A 97 -3.28 -4.35 -11.42
C CYS A 97 -3.20 -4.64 -12.92
N THR A 98 -2.06 -5.11 -13.41
CA THR A 98 -1.87 -5.51 -14.81
C THR A 98 -1.33 -6.94 -14.91
N PRO A 99 -1.53 -7.64 -16.04
CA PRO A 99 -1.00 -8.99 -16.21
C PRO A 99 0.52 -9.12 -16.00
N ALA A 100 1.29 -8.07 -16.28
CA ALA A 100 2.73 -8.04 -16.06
C ALA A 100 3.11 -8.07 -14.55
N ASP A 101 2.17 -7.70 -13.68
CA ASP A 101 2.39 -7.58 -12.25
C ASP A 101 1.95 -8.83 -11.47
N PHE A 102 1.15 -9.72 -12.08
CA PHE A 102 0.46 -10.83 -11.38
C PHE A 102 1.40 -11.69 -10.53
N ALA A 103 2.52 -12.14 -11.10
CA ALA A 103 3.49 -12.97 -10.37
C ALA A 103 4.08 -12.24 -9.17
N TYR A 104 4.33 -10.95 -9.28
CA TYR A 104 4.90 -10.15 -8.19
C TYR A 104 3.92 -9.93 -7.04
N PHE A 105 2.61 -9.82 -7.30
CA PHE A 105 1.61 -9.77 -6.23
C PHE A 105 1.66 -11.01 -5.34
N VAL A 106 1.83 -12.18 -5.95
CA VAL A 106 1.96 -13.47 -5.24
C VAL A 106 3.31 -13.57 -4.53
N GLU A 107 4.41 -13.36 -5.27
CA GLU A 107 5.78 -13.50 -4.76
C GLU A 107 6.04 -12.61 -3.53
N PHE A 108 5.63 -11.35 -3.61
CA PHE A 108 5.86 -10.37 -2.54
C PHE A 108 4.69 -10.22 -1.58
N GLN A 109 3.67 -11.09 -1.67
CA GLN A 109 2.49 -11.07 -0.80
C GLN A 109 1.86 -9.67 -0.68
N LEU A 110 1.66 -9.03 -1.83
CA LEU A 110 1.02 -7.73 -1.93
C LEU A 110 -0.49 -7.91 -2.17
N THR A 111 -1.29 -6.94 -1.74
CA THR A 111 -2.73 -6.90 -2.01
C THR A 111 -2.98 -6.10 -3.29
N ALA A 112 -3.68 -6.68 -4.25
CA ALA A 112 -3.97 -6.04 -5.53
C ALA A 112 -5.25 -5.20 -5.47
N THR A 113 -5.32 -4.16 -6.29
CA THR A 113 -6.54 -3.40 -6.55
C THR A 113 -7.13 -3.82 -7.90
N ILE A 114 -8.31 -4.41 -7.88
CA ILE A 114 -9.08 -4.78 -9.07
C ILE A 114 -10.03 -3.65 -9.42
N SER A 115 -9.95 -3.16 -10.63
CA SER A 115 -10.69 -1.98 -11.10
C SER A 115 -11.60 -2.25 -12.30
N ASP A 116 -11.56 -3.45 -12.87
CA ASP A 116 -12.39 -3.86 -14.02
C ASP A 116 -12.51 -5.39 -14.09
N LEU A 117 -13.58 -5.85 -14.75
CA LEU A 117 -13.92 -7.28 -14.87
C LEU A 117 -12.87 -8.06 -15.67
N LYS A 118 -12.33 -7.46 -16.74
CA LYS A 118 -11.34 -8.13 -17.60
C LYS A 118 -10.07 -8.48 -16.82
N THR A 119 -9.57 -7.52 -16.05
CA THR A 119 -8.41 -7.74 -15.19
C THR A 119 -8.71 -8.76 -14.09
N ALA A 120 -9.91 -8.73 -13.49
CA ALA A 120 -10.33 -9.70 -12.49
C ALA A 120 -10.28 -11.13 -13.04
N ILE A 121 -10.90 -11.38 -14.20
CA ILE A 121 -10.92 -12.71 -14.86
C ILE A 121 -9.50 -13.16 -15.20
N ALA A 122 -8.67 -12.27 -15.76
CA ALA A 122 -7.30 -12.62 -16.12
C ALA A 122 -6.45 -12.96 -14.90
N PHE A 123 -6.65 -12.26 -13.79
CA PHE A 123 -5.91 -12.53 -12.54
C PHE A 123 -6.38 -13.83 -11.88
N ASP A 124 -7.68 -14.09 -11.85
CA ASP A 124 -8.26 -15.34 -11.34
C ASP A 124 -7.72 -16.55 -12.13
N SER A 125 -7.74 -16.49 -13.48
CA SER A 125 -7.16 -17.54 -14.32
C SER A 125 -5.67 -17.78 -14.04
N PHE A 126 -4.88 -16.70 -13.86
CA PHE A 126 -3.46 -16.81 -13.49
C PHE A 126 -3.28 -17.49 -12.13
N LEU A 127 -4.09 -17.15 -11.14
CA LEU A 127 -4.02 -17.76 -9.80
C LEU A 127 -4.41 -19.23 -9.82
N GLU A 128 -5.43 -19.61 -10.63
CA GLU A 128 -5.81 -21.01 -10.84
C GLU A 128 -4.68 -21.80 -11.53
N GLU A 129 -4.10 -21.28 -12.61
CA GLU A 129 -3.01 -21.93 -13.35
C GLU A 129 -1.75 -22.14 -12.51
N THR A 130 -1.47 -21.22 -11.60
CA THR A 130 -0.28 -21.28 -10.72
C THR A 130 -0.55 -21.94 -9.37
N GLU A 131 -1.78 -22.38 -9.10
CA GLU A 131 -2.23 -22.93 -7.82
C GLU A 131 -1.88 -22.02 -6.62
N THR A 132 -2.01 -20.72 -6.82
CA THR A 132 -1.71 -19.69 -5.82
C THR A 132 -2.93 -18.87 -5.45
N SER A 133 -2.78 -17.97 -4.48
CA SER A 133 -3.84 -17.05 -4.08
C SER A 133 -3.30 -15.65 -3.81
N CYS A 134 -4.15 -14.65 -3.99
CA CYS A 134 -3.81 -13.27 -3.70
C CYS A 134 -5.00 -12.54 -3.06
N LYS A 135 -4.72 -11.68 -2.09
CA LYS A 135 -5.74 -10.78 -1.53
C LYS A 135 -6.01 -9.64 -2.50
N VAL A 136 -7.27 -9.30 -2.67
CA VAL A 136 -7.66 -8.22 -3.57
C VAL A 136 -8.62 -7.24 -2.88
N HIS A 137 -8.56 -5.98 -3.29
CA HIS A 137 -9.60 -4.98 -3.03
C HIS A 137 -10.28 -4.62 -4.34
N LEU A 138 -11.60 -4.66 -4.35
CA LEU A 138 -12.39 -4.19 -5.48
C LEU A 138 -12.54 -2.68 -5.39
N LYS A 139 -12.11 -1.98 -6.43
CA LYS A 139 -12.20 -0.52 -6.49
C LYS A 139 -13.47 -0.07 -7.21
N ILE A 140 -14.29 0.68 -6.49
CA ILE A 140 -15.48 1.36 -7.04
C ILE A 140 -15.15 2.84 -7.25
N ASP A 141 -15.45 3.36 -8.44
CA ASP A 141 -15.35 4.79 -8.70
C ASP A 141 -16.64 5.49 -8.24
N THR A 142 -16.50 6.29 -7.21
CA THR A 142 -17.61 7.06 -6.61
C THR A 142 -17.60 8.53 -7.03
N GLY A 143 -16.94 8.87 -8.15
CA GLY A 143 -16.97 10.21 -8.72
C GLY A 143 -15.62 10.84 -9.01
N MET A 144 -14.49 10.21 -8.65
CA MET A 144 -13.16 10.71 -9.01
C MET A 144 -12.84 10.55 -10.49
N ASN A 145 -13.50 9.59 -11.19
CA ASN A 145 -13.39 9.32 -12.63
C ASN A 145 -11.96 9.09 -13.13
N ARG A 146 -11.15 8.40 -12.32
CA ARG A 146 -9.78 8.03 -12.69
C ARG A 146 -9.67 6.58 -13.15
N TYR A 147 -10.12 5.64 -12.33
CA TYR A 147 -10.27 4.21 -12.60
C TYR A 147 -11.10 3.55 -11.49
N GLY A 148 -11.68 2.40 -11.78
CA GLY A 148 -12.58 1.65 -10.90
C GLY A 148 -13.89 1.31 -11.62
N LEU A 149 -14.58 0.30 -11.12
CA LEU A 149 -15.92 -0.03 -11.57
C LEU A 149 -16.88 1.11 -11.22
N ARG A 150 -17.82 1.40 -12.08
CA ARG A 150 -18.90 2.33 -11.73
C ARG A 150 -19.83 1.70 -10.71
N ALA A 151 -20.33 2.50 -9.78
CA ALA A 151 -21.21 2.01 -8.72
C ALA A 151 -22.50 1.37 -9.29
N GLU A 152 -22.91 1.77 -10.48
CA GLU A 152 -24.08 1.25 -11.21
C GLU A 152 -23.81 -0.04 -11.99
N ASP A 153 -22.55 -0.43 -12.17
CA ASP A 153 -22.17 -1.66 -12.91
C ASP A 153 -22.29 -2.89 -12.00
N PHE A 154 -23.51 -3.17 -11.57
CA PHE A 154 -23.83 -4.31 -10.72
C PHE A 154 -23.52 -5.66 -11.37
N GLU A 155 -23.55 -5.73 -12.69
CA GLU A 155 -23.28 -6.97 -13.43
C GLU A 155 -21.80 -7.35 -13.28
N SER A 156 -20.88 -6.45 -13.64
CA SER A 156 -19.45 -6.70 -13.48
C SER A 156 -19.06 -6.95 -12.03
N ILE A 157 -19.61 -6.19 -11.09
CA ILE A 157 -19.35 -6.39 -9.66
C ILE A 157 -19.78 -7.79 -9.22
N ARG A 158 -20.97 -8.24 -9.63
CA ARG A 158 -21.49 -9.57 -9.29
C ARG A 158 -20.65 -10.69 -9.89
N GLU A 159 -20.19 -10.54 -11.13
CA GLU A 159 -19.31 -11.53 -11.76
C GLU A 159 -17.96 -11.62 -11.05
N ILE A 160 -17.34 -10.50 -10.70
CA ILE A 160 -16.08 -10.49 -9.93
C ILE A 160 -16.24 -11.20 -8.58
N LEU A 161 -17.34 -10.98 -7.87
CA LEU A 161 -17.59 -11.61 -6.56
C LEU A 161 -17.85 -13.12 -6.63
N LYS A 162 -17.99 -13.71 -7.83
CA LYS A 162 -18.09 -15.16 -8.05
C LYS A 162 -16.73 -15.82 -8.31
N LEU A 163 -15.71 -15.04 -8.66
CA LEU A 163 -14.35 -15.54 -8.85
C LEU A 163 -13.79 -16.09 -7.51
N LYS A 164 -12.79 -17.00 -7.59
CA LYS A 164 -12.33 -17.77 -6.43
C LYS A 164 -11.27 -17.07 -5.59
#